data_7c22e8f1a84662f607dfbc7e33a6fe48
#
_entry.id   7c22e8f1a84662f607dfbc7e33a6fe48
#
_cell.length_a   1.000
_cell.length_b   1.000
_cell.length_c   1.000
_cell.angle_alpha   90.00
_cell.angle_beta   90.00
_cell.angle_gamma   90.00
#
_symmetry.space_group_name_H-M   'P 1'
#
loop_
_entity.id
_entity.type
_entity.pdbx_description
1 polymer ?
#
loop_
_entity_poly.entity_id
_entity_poly.type
_entity_poly.pdbx_seq_one_letter_code
_entity_poly.pdbx_strand_id
1 'polypeptide(L)'
;MIINSRSDCVRSIFNSGYSKRALEGDLPTDTAATSIWISPASLNVQVLTGEFARLPRMCIVAGGAEMMLNQMRTLRVRMEADMGKNEVAYIESPNSTHDFLTMSWHEPEKTNALREVANWPGGVWTSI
;
A
#
# COMPACT_ATOMS: atom_id res chain seq x y z
N MET A 1 6.40 -2.76 16.24
CA MET A 1 5.08 -3.25 16.74
C MET A 1 4.12 -3.24 15.57
N ILE A 2 3.51 -4.37 15.23
CA ILE A 2 2.47 -4.45 14.19
C ILE A 2 1.17 -3.96 14.83
N ILE A 3 0.71 -2.80 14.41
CA ILE A 3 -0.58 -2.24 14.82
C ILE A 3 -1.70 -3.04 14.12
N ASN A 4 -2.86 -3.17 14.73
CA ASN A 4 -4.05 -3.78 14.13
C ASN A 4 -3.97 -5.29 13.81
N SER A 5 -2.98 -6.01 14.35
CA SER A 5 -2.84 -7.46 14.07
C SER A 5 -4.03 -8.32 14.51
N ARG A 6 -4.95 -7.79 15.32
CA ARG A 6 -6.16 -8.50 15.79
C ARG A 6 -7.40 -8.21 14.95
N SER A 7 -7.42 -7.10 14.23
CA SER A 7 -8.56 -6.65 13.43
C SER A 7 -8.48 -7.08 11.98
N ASP A 8 -7.30 -7.45 11.49
CA ASP A 8 -7.08 -7.72 10.07
C ASP A 8 -7.30 -9.19 9.71
N CYS A 9 -8.09 -9.43 8.66
CA CYS A 9 -8.45 -10.76 8.16
C CYS A 9 -7.26 -11.53 7.54
N VAL A 10 -6.21 -10.83 7.08
CA VAL A 10 -5.04 -11.46 6.44
C VAL A 10 -3.94 -11.87 7.43
N ARG A 11 -4.14 -11.67 8.72
CA ARG A 11 -3.16 -11.98 9.75
C ARG A 11 -2.56 -13.39 9.65
N SER A 12 -3.41 -14.40 9.43
CA SER A 12 -2.96 -15.79 9.35
C SER A 12 -2.05 -16.03 8.15
N ILE A 13 -2.33 -15.39 7.02
CA ILE A 13 -1.54 -15.51 5.79
C ILE A 13 -0.14 -14.92 6.00
N PHE A 14 -0.06 -13.71 6.56
CA PHE A 14 1.22 -13.06 6.83
C PHE A 14 2.04 -13.80 7.89
N ASN A 15 1.40 -14.23 8.98
CA ASN A 15 2.09 -14.93 10.06
C ASN A 15 2.56 -16.34 9.66
N SER A 16 1.95 -16.97 8.67
CA SER A 16 2.37 -18.27 8.15
C SER A 16 3.71 -18.24 7.39
N GLY A 17 4.15 -17.05 6.99
CA GLY A 17 5.30 -16.85 6.12
C GLY A 17 5.09 -17.32 4.68
N TYR A 18 3.85 -17.68 4.31
CA TYR A 18 3.53 -18.12 2.95
C TYR A 18 3.85 -17.06 1.91
N SER A 19 3.39 -15.83 2.15
CA SER A 19 3.62 -14.71 1.23
C SER A 19 5.11 -14.42 1.03
N LYS A 20 5.91 -14.48 2.10
CA LYS A 20 7.37 -14.31 2.01
C LYS A 20 7.98 -15.39 1.12
N ARG A 21 7.69 -16.66 1.39
CA ARG A 21 8.21 -17.78 0.59
C ARG A 21 7.79 -17.72 -0.87
N ALA A 22 6.53 -17.33 -1.14
CA ALA A 22 6.02 -17.20 -2.50
C ALA A 22 6.71 -16.08 -3.29
N LEU A 23 7.06 -14.96 -2.62
CA LEU A 23 7.76 -13.84 -3.24
C LEU A 23 9.26 -14.11 -3.41
N GLU A 24 9.90 -14.75 -2.45
CA GLU A 24 11.33 -15.01 -2.50
C GLU A 24 11.67 -16.14 -3.49
N GLY A 25 10.87 -17.22 -3.54
CA GLY A 25 11.17 -18.36 -4.39
C GLY A 25 12.61 -18.85 -4.17
N ASP A 26 13.40 -18.87 -5.24
CA ASP A 26 14.82 -19.25 -5.23
C ASP A 26 15.78 -18.06 -5.03
N LEU A 27 15.26 -16.87 -4.71
CA LEU A 27 16.11 -15.71 -4.44
C LEU A 27 16.91 -15.88 -3.14
N PRO A 28 18.07 -15.22 -3.03
CA PRO A 28 18.86 -15.24 -1.79
C PRO A 28 18.02 -14.81 -0.57
N THR A 29 18.33 -15.41 0.57
CA THR A 29 17.71 -15.07 1.86
C THR A 29 17.77 -13.55 2.07
N ASP A 30 16.67 -13.00 2.59
CA ASP A 30 16.49 -11.58 2.86
C ASP A 30 16.30 -10.66 1.63
N THR A 31 16.30 -11.17 0.41
CA THR A 31 16.03 -10.36 -0.79
C THR A 31 14.69 -9.64 -0.69
N ALA A 32 13.64 -10.30 -0.19
CA ALA A 32 12.34 -9.67 -0.02
C ALA A 32 12.38 -8.50 0.97
N ALA A 33 13.20 -8.56 2.01
CA ALA A 33 13.28 -7.52 3.04
C ALA A 33 14.14 -6.31 2.61
N THR A 34 15.08 -6.51 1.69
CA THR A 34 16.09 -5.52 1.30
C THR A 34 15.92 -4.97 -0.11
N SER A 35 15.03 -5.55 -0.92
CA SER A 35 14.73 -5.07 -2.26
C SER A 35 13.64 -4.00 -2.24
N ILE A 36 13.92 -2.83 -2.81
CA ILE A 36 12.94 -1.75 -2.98
C ILE A 36 11.78 -2.16 -3.90
N TRP A 37 12.02 -3.03 -4.85
CA TRP A 37 11.02 -3.49 -5.83
C TRP A 37 10.07 -4.57 -5.27
N ILE A 38 10.49 -5.25 -4.21
CA ILE A 38 9.67 -6.26 -3.52
C ILE A 38 9.01 -5.66 -2.28
N SER A 39 9.77 -4.89 -1.51
CA SER A 39 9.32 -4.34 -0.23
C SER A 39 9.64 -2.85 -0.11
N PRO A 40 9.02 -1.99 -0.93
CA PRO A 40 9.32 -0.56 -0.99
C PRO A 40 9.07 0.19 0.33
N ALA A 41 8.29 -0.40 1.23
CA ALA A 41 8.00 0.15 2.56
C ALA A 41 8.85 -0.47 3.68
N SER A 42 9.75 -1.41 3.38
CA SER A 42 10.61 -2.04 4.38
C SER A 42 11.58 -1.03 5.00
N LEU A 43 11.72 -1.05 6.32
CA LEU A 43 12.69 -0.22 7.03
C LEU A 43 14.14 -0.69 6.81
N ASN A 44 14.33 -1.90 6.30
CA ASN A 44 15.65 -2.46 5.96
C ASN A 44 16.13 -2.04 4.57
N VAL A 45 15.25 -1.39 3.78
CA VAL A 45 15.61 -0.88 2.45
C VAL A 45 16.17 0.53 2.59
N GLN A 46 17.35 0.74 2.04
CA GLN A 46 17.89 2.08 1.83
C GLN A 46 17.31 2.63 0.52
N VAL A 47 16.40 3.59 0.62
CA VAL A 47 15.81 4.26 -0.53
C VAL A 47 16.74 5.38 -0.97
N LEU A 48 17.16 5.33 -2.23
CA LEU A 48 17.94 6.41 -2.84
C LEU A 48 16.99 7.46 -3.41
N THR A 49 17.43 8.71 -3.44
CA THR A 49 16.66 9.80 -4.06
C THR A 49 16.45 9.51 -5.54
N GLY A 50 15.19 9.62 -6.00
CA GLY A 50 14.82 9.41 -7.40
C GLY A 50 14.42 7.98 -7.77
N GLU A 51 14.41 7.04 -6.84
CA GLU A 51 13.99 5.65 -7.08
C GLU A 51 12.55 5.56 -7.61
N PHE A 52 11.66 6.40 -7.13
CA PHE A 52 10.26 6.45 -7.56
C PHE A 52 9.96 7.55 -8.59
N ALA A 53 10.94 8.39 -8.93
CA ALA A 53 10.71 9.59 -9.76
C ALA A 53 10.15 9.32 -11.16
N ARG A 54 10.31 8.11 -11.69
CA ARG A 54 9.82 7.71 -13.02
C ARG A 54 8.51 6.92 -12.99
N LEU A 55 7.94 6.71 -11.81
CA LEU A 55 6.65 6.05 -11.72
C LEU A 55 5.54 6.98 -12.20
N PRO A 56 4.47 6.42 -12.79
CA PRO A 56 3.28 7.20 -13.08
C PRO A 56 2.64 7.70 -11.78
N ARG A 57 1.70 8.62 -11.90
CA ARG A 57 0.88 9.07 -10.77
C ARG A 57 0.29 7.87 -10.02
N MET A 58 0.35 7.91 -8.70
CA MET A 58 -0.03 6.79 -7.84
C MET A 58 -1.20 7.15 -6.93
N CYS A 59 -2.09 6.19 -6.71
CA CYS A 59 -3.12 6.26 -5.67
C CYS A 59 -2.93 5.09 -4.71
N ILE A 60 -2.64 5.39 -3.45
CA ILE A 60 -2.51 4.40 -2.38
C ILE A 60 -3.80 4.44 -1.56
N VAL A 61 -4.49 3.30 -1.47
CA VAL A 61 -5.67 3.14 -0.63
C VAL A 61 -5.34 2.20 0.52
N ALA A 62 -5.55 2.65 1.75
CA ALA A 62 -5.21 1.91 2.95
C ALA A 62 -6.39 1.81 3.92
N GLY A 63 -6.54 0.67 4.57
CA GLY A 63 -7.46 0.50 5.67
C GLY A 63 -6.82 0.92 7.00
N GLY A 64 -7.47 1.81 7.76
CA GLY A 64 -6.97 2.27 9.06
C GLY A 64 -6.89 1.18 10.12
N ALA A 65 -7.57 0.05 9.94
CA ALA A 65 -7.53 -1.12 10.79
C ALA A 65 -6.71 -2.29 10.21
N GLU A 66 -5.97 -2.09 9.11
CA GLU A 66 -5.13 -3.13 8.51
C GLU A 66 -3.75 -3.26 9.17
N MET A 67 -3.16 -4.44 9.11
CA MET A 67 -1.82 -4.73 9.64
C MET A 67 -0.71 -3.94 8.96
N MET A 68 -0.89 -3.64 7.68
CA MET A 68 0.10 -2.99 6.81
C MET A 68 0.02 -1.46 6.82
N LEU A 69 -0.81 -0.87 7.68
CA LEU A 69 -1.05 0.58 7.71
C LEU A 69 0.24 1.41 7.80
N ASN A 70 1.16 1.03 8.67
CA ASN A 70 2.43 1.75 8.82
C ASN A 70 3.30 1.65 7.56
N GLN A 71 3.27 0.50 6.89
CA GLN A 71 3.96 0.28 5.63
C GLN A 71 3.35 1.16 4.52
N MET A 72 2.02 1.26 4.45
CA MET A 72 1.35 2.14 3.48
C MET A 72 1.71 3.62 3.71
N ARG A 73 1.74 4.05 4.97
CA ARG A 73 2.17 5.41 5.34
C ARG A 73 3.65 5.65 4.99
N THR A 74 4.53 4.67 5.25
CA THR A 74 5.95 4.75 4.87
C THR A 74 6.11 4.85 3.37
N LEU A 75 5.41 4.01 2.60
CA LEU A 75 5.42 4.03 1.14
C LEU A 75 4.98 5.40 0.60
N ARG A 76 3.88 5.92 1.11
CA ARG A 76 3.40 7.25 0.77
C ARG A 76 4.49 8.31 0.94
N VAL A 77 5.11 8.38 2.11
CA VAL A 77 6.15 9.39 2.42
C VAL A 77 7.33 9.28 1.45
N ARG A 78 7.77 8.07 1.16
CA ARG A 78 8.88 7.82 0.21
C ARG A 78 8.54 8.25 -1.20
N MET A 79 7.34 7.89 -1.68
CA MET A 79 6.88 8.28 -3.02
C MET A 79 6.66 9.79 -3.13
N GLU A 80 6.03 10.42 -2.14
CA GLU A 80 5.85 11.88 -2.12
C GLU A 80 7.17 12.65 -2.14
N ALA A 81 8.22 12.11 -1.51
CA ALA A 81 9.55 12.73 -1.50
C ALA A 81 10.20 12.74 -2.89
N ASP A 82 10.01 11.68 -3.68
CA ASP A 82 10.62 11.54 -5.00
C ASP A 82 9.76 12.09 -6.14
N MET A 83 8.45 11.88 -6.07
CA MET A 83 7.51 12.21 -7.15
C MET A 83 6.86 13.58 -6.96
N GLY A 84 6.77 14.03 -5.72
CA GLY A 84 5.99 15.21 -5.32
C GLY A 84 4.59 14.86 -4.82
N LYS A 85 4.07 15.67 -3.90
CA LYS A 85 2.79 15.42 -3.22
C LYS A 85 1.57 15.39 -4.17
N ASN A 86 1.64 16.09 -5.28
CA ASN A 86 0.54 16.14 -6.25
C ASN A 86 0.46 14.88 -7.14
N GLU A 87 1.53 14.08 -7.17
CA GLU A 87 1.61 12.86 -7.97
C GLU A 87 1.20 11.62 -7.18
N VAL A 88 1.03 11.74 -5.86
CA VAL A 88 0.68 10.63 -4.97
C VAL A 88 -0.58 10.96 -4.19
N ALA A 89 -1.69 10.32 -4.54
CA ALA A 89 -2.90 10.37 -3.73
C ALA A 89 -2.85 9.32 -2.61
N TYR A 90 -3.36 9.67 -1.43
CA TYR A 90 -3.45 8.74 -0.31
C TYR A 90 -4.82 8.81 0.34
N ILE A 91 -5.51 7.68 0.32
CA ILE A 91 -6.84 7.51 0.89
C ILE A 91 -6.72 6.51 2.05
N GLU A 92 -6.99 6.95 3.27
CA GLU A 92 -7.00 6.09 4.46
C GLU A 92 -8.41 6.02 5.03
N SER A 93 -9.01 4.83 5.00
CA SER A 93 -10.35 4.58 5.54
C SER A 93 -10.25 4.11 6.99
N PRO A 94 -10.69 4.90 7.99
CA PRO A 94 -10.30 4.73 9.41
C PRO A 94 -10.60 3.37 10.03
N ASN A 95 -11.70 2.72 9.66
CA ASN A 95 -12.17 1.47 10.28
C ASN A 95 -12.09 0.27 9.34
N SER A 96 -11.43 0.42 8.20
CA SER A 96 -11.37 -0.62 7.18
C SER A 96 -10.16 -1.52 7.36
N THR A 97 -10.34 -2.82 7.11
CA THR A 97 -9.28 -3.82 7.12
C THR A 97 -8.61 -3.94 5.74
N HIS A 98 -7.64 -4.83 5.61
CA HIS A 98 -6.99 -5.12 4.34
C HIS A 98 -8.01 -5.55 3.27
N ASP A 99 -7.83 -5.08 2.04
CA ASP A 99 -8.70 -5.37 0.89
C ASP A 99 -10.19 -4.96 1.07
N PHE A 100 -10.48 -4.01 1.95
CA PHE A 100 -11.85 -3.60 2.23
C PHE A 100 -12.65 -3.18 0.99
N LEU A 101 -12.00 -2.73 -0.07
CA LEU A 101 -12.65 -2.38 -1.33
C LEU A 101 -13.35 -3.58 -2.01
N THR A 102 -12.92 -4.80 -1.70
CA THR A 102 -13.51 -6.03 -2.24
C THR A 102 -14.57 -6.64 -1.31
N MET A 103 -14.64 -6.16 -0.06
CA MET A 103 -15.46 -6.74 0.98
C MET A 103 -16.85 -6.08 1.05
N SER A 104 -17.91 -6.86 0.92
CA SER A 104 -19.29 -6.32 0.93
C SER A 104 -19.74 -5.75 2.28
N TRP A 105 -19.11 -6.18 3.38
CA TRP A 105 -19.45 -5.72 4.73
C TRP A 105 -18.76 -4.41 5.14
N HIS A 106 -17.88 -3.87 4.30
CA HIS A 106 -17.21 -2.60 4.56
C HIS A 106 -17.97 -1.41 3.90
N GLU A 107 -19.26 -1.34 4.13
CA GLU A 107 -20.06 -0.16 3.74
C GLU A 107 -20.34 0.71 4.98
N PRO A 108 -20.30 2.03 4.87
CA PRO A 108 -20.13 2.83 3.62
C PRO A 108 -18.67 3.12 3.21
N GLU A 109 -17.67 2.63 3.96
CA GLU A 109 -16.24 2.95 3.78
C GLU A 109 -15.77 2.60 2.36
N LYS A 110 -16.16 1.43 1.86
CA LYS A 110 -15.84 0.97 0.52
C LYS A 110 -16.35 1.93 -0.55
N THR A 111 -17.66 2.25 -0.50
CA THR A 111 -18.28 3.15 -1.48
C THR A 111 -17.65 4.54 -1.43
N ASN A 112 -17.33 5.05 -0.25
CA ASN A 112 -16.68 6.35 -0.10
C ASN A 112 -15.28 6.36 -0.71
N ALA A 113 -14.45 5.37 -0.38
CA ALA A 113 -13.10 5.26 -0.94
C ALA A 113 -13.11 5.07 -2.46
N LEU A 114 -14.00 4.23 -3.00
CA LEU A 114 -14.15 4.06 -4.46
C LEU A 114 -14.55 5.36 -5.16
N ARG A 115 -15.39 6.18 -4.54
CA ARG A 115 -15.75 7.50 -5.06
C ARG A 115 -14.55 8.46 -5.07
N GLU A 116 -13.73 8.44 -4.02
CA GLU A 116 -12.49 9.23 -3.98
C GLU A 116 -11.50 8.78 -5.05
N VAL A 117 -11.31 7.46 -5.23
CA VAL A 117 -10.48 6.89 -6.30
C VAL A 117 -11.00 7.33 -7.68
N ALA A 118 -12.31 7.27 -7.91
CA ALA A 118 -12.91 7.68 -9.18
C ALA A 118 -12.73 9.19 -9.48
N ASN A 119 -12.70 10.02 -8.46
CA ASN A 119 -12.51 11.46 -8.59
C ASN A 119 -11.04 11.88 -8.70
N TRP A 120 -10.10 11.02 -8.26
CA TRP A 120 -8.67 11.33 -8.25
C TRP A 120 -8.07 11.59 -9.65
N PRO A 121 -8.41 10.84 -10.71
CA PRO A 121 -7.85 11.11 -12.03
C PRO A 121 -8.36 12.38 -12.68
N GLY A 122 -9.07 13.26 -11.98
CA GLY A 122 -9.74 14.45 -12.53
C GLY A 122 -9.05 15.09 -13.74
N GLY A 123 -9.49 14.71 -14.93
CA GLY A 123 -8.95 15.17 -16.21
C GLY A 123 -8.19 14.13 -17.05
N VAL A 124 -7.79 12.98 -16.53
CA VAL A 124 -7.02 11.97 -17.30
C VAL A 124 -7.95 11.09 -18.16
N TRP A 125 -9.19 10.89 -17.74
CA TRP A 125 -10.17 10.05 -18.44
C TRP A 125 -11.12 10.82 -19.37
N THR A 126 -10.97 12.14 -19.50
CA THR A 126 -11.83 12.96 -20.38
C THR A 126 -11.35 13.03 -21.83
N SER A 127 -10.36 12.22 -22.21
CA SER A 127 -9.75 12.24 -23.56
C SER A 127 -9.73 10.85 -24.21
N ILE A 128 -10.84 10.08 -24.14
CA ILE A 128 -11.07 8.93 -25.01
C ILE A 128 -12.35 9.15 -25.80
#